data_763bdee9b351e71a6c8d0ef3db3055ea
#
_entry.id   763bdee9b351e71a6c8d0ef3db3055ea
#
_cell.length_a   1.000
_cell.length_b   1.000
_cell.length_c   1.000
_cell.angle_alpha   90.00
_cell.angle_beta   90.00
_cell.angle_gamma   90.00
#
_symmetry.space_group_name_H-M   'P 1'
#
loop_
_entity.id
_entity.type
_entity.pdbx_description
1 polymer ?
#
loop_
_entity_poly.entity_id
_entity_poly.type
_entity_poly.pdbx_seq_one_letter_code
_entity_poly.pdbx_strand_id
1 'polypeptide(L)'
;MGLFGYLGNGGKIQKLTLSNSVVYGREFVSGIVGYSYGTIANCTNNADVTALNNHVGGITGRCQSADGIFINCHNTGSVSGGAYVGGIAGSCLGDVTNCTNTGDVTGSAQYGVGGIIGITSDASSVSVTGCYNTGDITSTTTGYAWVGGIVGSFPNQNARGSIENCYNTGVVSATAEGSVCSGGILGGGY
;
A
#
# COMPACT_ATOMS: atom_id res chain seq x y z
N MET A 1 -3.19 13.55 -2.58
CA MET A 1 -4.62 13.87 -2.27
C MET A 1 -5.17 12.82 -1.32
N GLY A 2 -6.07 13.19 -0.43
CA GLY A 2 -6.74 12.36 0.57
C GLY A 2 -7.62 13.25 1.41
N LEU A 3 -8.27 12.71 2.44
CA LEU A 3 -9.01 13.54 3.41
C LEU A 3 -8.07 14.59 4.04
N PHE A 4 -6.80 14.19 4.26
CA PHE A 4 -5.70 15.11 4.57
C PHE A 4 -4.64 15.01 3.46
N GLY A 5 -4.22 16.14 2.91
CA GLY A 5 -3.17 16.16 1.88
C GLY A 5 -1.80 15.78 2.45
N TYR A 6 -1.50 16.22 3.68
CA TYR A 6 -0.20 16.08 4.32
C TYR A 6 -0.31 15.92 5.84
N LEU A 7 0.45 15.00 6.40
CA LEU A 7 0.63 14.82 7.84
C LEU A 7 2.11 14.98 8.21
N GLY A 8 2.41 16.02 8.97
CA GLY A 8 3.78 16.35 9.39
C GLY A 8 4.36 15.39 10.43
N ASN A 9 5.66 15.53 10.69
CA ASN A 9 6.38 14.74 11.69
C ASN A 9 5.75 14.89 13.07
N GLY A 10 5.60 13.78 13.79
CA GLY A 10 4.91 13.72 15.09
C GLY A 10 3.39 13.90 15.03
N GLY A 11 2.83 14.17 13.85
CA GLY A 11 1.39 14.25 13.65
C GLY A 11 0.70 12.90 13.88
N LYS A 12 -0.55 12.93 14.35
CA LYS A 12 -1.33 11.71 14.62
C LYS A 12 -2.74 11.85 14.07
N ILE A 13 -3.20 10.84 13.34
CA ILE A 13 -4.60 10.68 12.91
C ILE A 13 -5.10 9.36 13.47
N GLN A 14 -6.21 9.40 14.20
CA GLN A 14 -6.72 8.23 14.89
C GLN A 14 -8.25 8.16 14.87
N LYS A 15 -8.77 6.93 14.83
CA LYS A 15 -10.22 6.64 15.01
C LYS A 15 -11.08 7.39 14.00
N LEU A 16 -10.65 7.39 12.75
CA LEU A 16 -11.32 8.07 11.66
C LEU A 16 -11.87 7.05 10.65
N THR A 17 -13.07 7.27 10.16
CA THR A 17 -13.65 6.49 9.08
C THR A 17 -14.03 7.40 7.92
N LEU A 18 -13.55 7.10 6.73
CA LEU A 18 -14.00 7.71 5.48
C LEU A 18 -14.97 6.74 4.80
N SER A 19 -16.19 7.18 4.53
CA SER A 19 -17.25 6.37 3.91
C SER A 19 -18.01 7.14 2.84
N ASN A 20 -18.64 6.40 1.95
CA ASN A 20 -19.52 6.94 0.90
C ASN A 20 -18.86 8.02 0.04
N SER A 21 -17.60 7.81 -0.28
CA SER A 21 -16.77 8.78 -1.02
C SER A 21 -15.99 8.10 -2.12
N VAL A 22 -15.56 8.89 -3.09
CA VAL A 22 -14.56 8.51 -4.09
C VAL A 22 -13.43 9.51 -4.00
N VAL A 23 -12.21 9.04 -3.91
CA VAL A 23 -11.01 9.89 -3.91
C VAL A 23 -10.30 9.72 -5.24
N TYR A 24 -10.22 10.78 -6.00
CA TYR A 24 -9.56 10.80 -7.30
C TYR A 24 -8.46 11.86 -7.33
N GLY A 25 -7.29 11.50 -7.87
CA GLY A 25 -6.19 12.45 -7.96
C GLY A 25 -5.11 12.00 -8.94
N ARG A 26 -4.01 12.75 -8.95
CA ARG A 26 -2.91 12.47 -9.86
C ARG A 26 -1.84 11.58 -9.23
N GLU A 27 -1.35 11.94 -8.06
CA GLU A 27 -0.25 11.29 -7.36
C GLU A 27 -0.36 11.49 -5.85
N PHE A 28 0.23 10.60 -5.05
CA PHE A 28 0.09 10.56 -3.59
C PHE A 28 -1.38 10.60 -3.16
N VAL A 29 -2.15 9.63 -3.66
CA VAL A 29 -3.60 9.57 -3.48
C VAL A 29 -3.96 8.49 -2.48
N SER A 30 -4.88 8.80 -1.57
CA SER A 30 -5.37 7.84 -0.58
C SER A 30 -6.68 8.28 0.03
N GLY A 31 -7.36 7.39 0.71
CA GLY A 31 -8.57 7.73 1.45
C GLY A 31 -8.29 8.72 2.59
N ILE A 32 -7.24 8.48 3.39
CA ILE A 32 -6.99 9.25 4.62
C ILE A 32 -5.91 10.31 4.43
N VAL A 33 -4.66 9.93 4.15
CA VAL A 33 -3.53 10.89 4.08
C VAL A 33 -2.73 10.70 2.81
N GLY A 34 -2.69 11.69 1.93
CA GLY A 34 -1.91 11.63 0.70
C GLY A 34 -0.42 11.41 0.96
N TYR A 35 0.17 12.17 1.86
CA TYR A 35 1.60 12.10 2.20
C TYR A 35 1.81 12.22 3.72
N SER A 36 2.45 11.23 4.34
CA SER A 36 2.56 11.13 5.81
C SER A 36 4.00 11.02 6.30
N TYR A 37 4.29 11.74 7.39
CA TYR A 37 5.47 11.54 8.26
C TYR A 37 5.06 11.12 9.68
N GLY A 38 3.80 10.89 9.95
CA GLY A 38 3.26 10.66 11.29
C GLY A 38 2.60 9.29 11.47
N THR A 39 1.90 9.16 12.57
CA THR A 39 1.18 7.94 12.95
C THR A 39 -0.27 7.97 12.49
N ILE A 40 -0.72 6.88 11.89
CA ILE A 40 -2.13 6.67 11.52
C ILE A 40 -2.61 5.40 12.21
N ALA A 41 -3.62 5.51 13.07
CA ALA A 41 -4.06 4.38 13.89
C ALA A 41 -5.59 4.26 13.98
N ASN A 42 -6.08 3.02 13.94
CA ASN A 42 -7.52 2.71 14.08
C ASN A 42 -8.37 3.50 13.06
N CYS A 43 -7.88 3.64 11.83
CA CYS A 43 -8.57 4.35 10.77
C CYS A 43 -9.14 3.37 9.75
N THR A 44 -10.29 3.72 9.19
CA THR A 44 -10.96 2.90 8.16
C THR A 44 -11.21 3.73 6.91
N ASN A 45 -10.84 3.19 5.77
CA ASN A 45 -11.24 3.71 4.47
C ASN A 45 -12.24 2.76 3.80
N ASN A 46 -13.45 3.25 3.53
CA ASN A 46 -14.46 2.55 2.74
C ASN A 46 -14.70 3.23 1.38
N ALA A 47 -13.88 4.22 1.05
CA ALA A 47 -13.96 4.95 -0.21
C ALA A 47 -13.10 4.26 -1.28
N ASP A 48 -13.56 4.30 -2.52
CA ASP A 48 -12.73 3.93 -3.65
C ASP A 48 -11.67 5.01 -3.91
N VAL A 49 -10.44 4.57 -4.15
CA VAL A 49 -9.28 5.45 -4.35
C VAL A 49 -8.69 5.20 -5.73
N THR A 50 -8.65 6.24 -6.55
CA THR A 50 -8.10 6.16 -7.91
C THR A 50 -7.08 7.26 -8.16
N ALA A 51 -5.93 6.89 -8.71
CA ALA A 51 -4.92 7.84 -9.15
C ALA A 51 -4.51 7.61 -10.61
N LEU A 52 -4.13 8.71 -11.28
CA LEU A 52 -3.56 8.64 -12.63
C LEU A 52 -2.12 8.12 -12.64
N ASN A 53 -1.35 8.42 -11.58
CA ASN A 53 0.06 8.09 -11.46
C ASN A 53 0.32 7.19 -10.24
N ASN A 54 1.38 7.47 -9.52
CA ASN A 54 1.99 6.58 -8.53
C ASN A 54 1.64 6.93 -7.08
N HIS A 55 2.03 6.06 -6.15
CA HIS A 55 1.85 6.19 -4.70
C HIS A 55 0.38 6.27 -4.28
N VAL A 56 -0.29 5.15 -4.40
CA VAL A 56 -1.73 5.05 -4.15
C VAL A 56 -2.00 4.04 -3.05
N GLY A 57 -2.75 4.42 -2.04
CA GLY A 57 -3.10 3.53 -0.94
C GLY A 57 -4.46 3.82 -0.34
N GLY A 58 -5.11 2.83 0.21
CA GLY A 58 -6.39 3.04 0.88
C GLY A 58 -6.28 3.98 2.08
N ILE A 59 -5.19 3.92 2.83
CA ILE A 59 -4.95 4.75 4.03
C ILE A 59 -3.94 5.85 3.75
N THR A 60 -2.81 5.55 3.12
CA THR A 60 -1.81 6.56 2.76
C THR A 60 -1.24 6.32 1.37
N GLY A 61 -1.05 7.40 0.59
CA GLY A 61 -0.35 7.32 -0.68
C GLY A 61 1.14 7.05 -0.46
N ARG A 62 1.78 7.83 0.39
CA ARG A 62 3.19 7.68 0.74
C ARG A 62 3.46 7.96 2.21
N CYS A 63 4.16 7.06 2.89
CA CYS A 63 4.79 7.30 4.18
C CYS A 63 6.30 7.47 3.99
N GLN A 64 6.84 8.60 4.45
CA GLN A 64 8.23 8.98 4.27
C GLN A 64 9.02 9.01 5.58
N SER A 65 8.48 8.48 6.66
CA SER A 65 9.15 8.41 7.96
C SER A 65 9.31 6.97 8.40
N ALA A 66 10.51 6.60 8.83
CA ALA A 66 10.76 5.33 9.51
C ALA A 66 10.04 5.25 10.87
N ASP A 67 9.78 6.42 11.49
CA ASP A 67 9.00 6.53 12.73
C ASP A 67 7.49 6.58 12.46
N GLY A 68 7.09 6.57 11.19
CA GLY A 68 5.68 6.49 10.78
C GLY A 68 5.12 5.11 11.11
N ILE A 69 4.00 5.06 11.81
CA ILE A 69 3.41 3.80 12.26
C ILE A 69 1.97 3.71 11.77
N PHE A 70 1.63 2.57 11.17
CA PHE A 70 0.26 2.23 10.79
C PHE A 70 -0.21 1.07 11.66
N ILE A 71 -1.21 1.32 12.48
CA ILE A 71 -1.72 0.32 13.41
C ILE A 71 -3.23 0.19 13.29
N ASN A 72 -3.72 -1.06 13.16
CA ASN A 72 -5.15 -1.37 13.15
C ASN A 72 -5.92 -0.53 12.12
N CYS A 73 -5.34 -0.33 10.94
CA CYS A 73 -6.00 0.38 9.86
C CYS A 73 -6.66 -0.61 8.89
N HIS A 74 -7.83 -0.23 8.38
CA HIS A 74 -8.64 -1.09 7.52
C HIS A 74 -8.98 -0.39 6.22
N ASN A 75 -8.82 -1.08 5.11
CA ASN A 75 -9.32 -0.64 3.82
C ASN A 75 -10.33 -1.64 3.26
N THR A 76 -11.49 -1.15 2.87
CA THR A 76 -12.52 -1.95 2.20
C THR A 76 -12.85 -1.44 0.80
N GLY A 77 -12.46 -0.20 0.48
CA GLY A 77 -12.64 0.37 -0.85
C GLY A 77 -11.59 -0.17 -1.84
N SER A 78 -11.93 -0.15 -3.12
CA SER A 78 -10.99 -0.47 -4.18
C SER A 78 -9.87 0.58 -4.27
N VAL A 79 -8.66 0.13 -4.64
CA VAL A 79 -7.49 1.01 -4.81
C VAL A 79 -6.90 0.79 -6.19
N SER A 80 -6.84 1.83 -7.01
CA SER A 80 -6.31 1.73 -8.36
C SER A 80 -5.35 2.87 -8.72
N GLY A 81 -4.29 2.55 -9.46
CA GLY A 81 -3.30 3.56 -9.86
C GLY A 81 -2.25 3.04 -10.85
N GLY A 82 -1.21 3.84 -11.04
CA GLY A 82 -0.06 3.46 -11.85
C GLY A 82 0.84 2.47 -11.11
N ALA A 83 1.93 2.95 -10.54
CA ALA A 83 2.88 2.16 -9.76
C ALA A 83 2.76 2.44 -8.26
N TYR A 84 3.35 1.54 -7.45
CA TYR A 84 3.34 1.67 -5.98
C TYR A 84 1.92 1.76 -5.44
N VAL A 85 1.15 0.71 -5.69
CA VAL A 85 -0.25 0.63 -5.28
C VAL A 85 -0.39 -0.41 -4.17
N GLY A 86 -0.97 0.01 -3.05
CA GLY A 86 -1.19 -0.87 -1.90
C GLY A 86 -2.55 -0.66 -1.25
N GLY A 87 -3.16 -1.70 -0.75
CA GLY A 87 -4.45 -1.59 -0.07
C GLY A 87 -4.41 -0.68 1.17
N ILE A 88 -3.27 -0.62 1.86
CA ILE A 88 -3.04 0.29 3.00
C ILE A 88 -2.11 1.44 2.59
N ALA A 89 -0.94 1.15 2.06
CA ALA A 89 0.06 2.15 1.71
C ALA A 89 0.63 1.93 0.31
N GLY A 90 0.68 2.97 -0.52
CA GLY A 90 1.33 2.90 -1.83
C GLY A 90 2.83 2.68 -1.68
N SER A 91 3.49 3.52 -0.91
CA SER A 91 4.88 3.31 -0.49
C SER A 91 5.06 3.61 1.01
N CYS A 92 5.91 2.84 1.68
CA CYS A 92 6.07 2.93 3.12
C CYS A 92 7.52 2.76 3.57
N LEU A 93 7.96 3.67 4.47
CA LEU A 93 9.22 3.60 5.22
C LEU A 93 9.03 3.13 6.67
N GLY A 94 7.80 3.16 7.16
CA GLY A 94 7.45 2.87 8.54
C GLY A 94 6.78 1.51 8.73
N ASP A 95 6.60 1.12 9.97
CA ASP A 95 6.02 -0.17 10.34
C ASP A 95 4.50 -0.22 10.13
N VAL A 96 4.03 -1.40 9.70
CA VAL A 96 2.61 -1.65 9.45
C VAL A 96 2.16 -2.86 10.26
N THR A 97 1.28 -2.62 11.26
CA THR A 97 0.87 -3.64 12.21
C THR A 97 -0.65 -3.80 12.26
N ASN A 98 -1.12 -5.04 12.22
CA ASN A 98 -2.53 -5.41 12.33
C ASN A 98 -3.44 -4.65 11.33
N CYS A 99 -2.94 -4.37 10.15
CA CYS A 99 -3.71 -3.70 9.10
C CYS A 99 -4.35 -4.70 8.16
N THR A 100 -5.52 -4.34 7.63
CA THR A 100 -6.29 -5.25 6.79
C THR A 100 -6.76 -4.58 5.52
N ASN A 101 -6.71 -5.31 4.42
CA ASN A 101 -7.32 -4.89 3.17
C ASN A 101 -8.31 -5.95 2.68
N THR A 102 -9.51 -5.52 2.35
CA THR A 102 -10.54 -6.37 1.74
C THR A 102 -10.98 -5.85 0.37
N GLY A 103 -10.57 -4.63 0.02
CA GLY A 103 -10.82 -4.05 -1.30
C GLY A 103 -9.80 -4.54 -2.34
N ASP A 104 -10.22 -4.56 -3.60
CA ASP A 104 -9.34 -4.94 -4.71
C ASP A 104 -8.26 -3.89 -4.95
N VAL A 105 -7.07 -4.35 -5.36
CA VAL A 105 -5.92 -3.50 -5.63
C VAL A 105 -5.45 -3.68 -7.06
N THR A 106 -5.43 -2.60 -7.84
CA THR A 106 -5.05 -2.64 -9.26
C THR A 106 -3.92 -1.66 -9.57
N GLY A 107 -2.84 -2.17 -10.15
CA GLY A 107 -1.74 -1.37 -10.70
C GLY A 107 -1.66 -1.47 -12.23
N SER A 108 -1.28 -0.38 -12.91
CA SER A 108 -1.18 -0.33 -14.37
C SER A 108 0.19 0.10 -14.89
N ALA A 109 1.17 0.30 -14.02
CA ALA A 109 2.54 0.67 -14.39
C ALA A 109 3.56 -0.27 -13.75
N GLN A 110 4.83 -0.08 -14.07
CA GLN A 110 5.93 -0.87 -13.51
C GLN A 110 6.00 -0.76 -11.98
N TYR A 111 6.63 -1.77 -11.36
CA TYR A 111 6.92 -1.88 -9.93
C TYR A 111 5.79 -2.42 -9.05
N GLY A 112 5.87 -2.16 -7.73
CA GLY A 112 5.16 -2.92 -6.72
C GLY A 112 3.65 -2.65 -6.62
N VAL A 113 2.90 -3.73 -6.65
CA VAL A 113 1.47 -3.76 -6.30
C VAL A 113 1.29 -4.78 -5.19
N GLY A 114 0.72 -4.37 -4.07
CA GLY A 114 0.56 -5.26 -2.92
C GLY A 114 -0.77 -5.09 -2.20
N GLY A 115 -1.25 -6.16 -1.61
CA GLY A 115 -2.51 -6.13 -0.86
C GLY A 115 -2.47 -5.19 0.34
N ILE A 116 -1.29 -5.01 0.96
CA ILE A 116 -1.07 -4.07 2.08
C ILE A 116 -0.15 -2.93 1.64
N ILE A 117 1.04 -3.24 1.15
CA ILE A 117 2.04 -2.23 0.76
C ILE A 117 2.44 -2.46 -0.69
N GLY A 118 2.40 -1.42 -1.54
CA GLY A 118 2.90 -1.49 -2.90
C GLY A 118 4.42 -1.68 -2.93
N ILE A 119 5.15 -0.78 -2.31
CA ILE A 119 6.60 -0.84 -2.21
C ILE A 119 7.09 -0.34 -0.85
N THR A 120 8.09 -0.98 -0.28
CA THR A 120 8.86 -0.41 0.82
C THR A 120 9.98 0.47 0.26
N SER A 121 10.59 1.32 1.07
CA SER A 121 11.67 2.18 0.59
C SER A 121 13.06 1.63 0.94
N ASP A 122 14.06 2.07 0.18
CA ASP A 122 15.44 1.59 0.22
C ASP A 122 16.20 1.84 1.53
N ALA A 123 15.69 2.71 2.39
CA ALA A 123 16.50 3.29 3.48
C ALA A 123 16.20 2.74 4.88
N SER A 124 15.19 1.89 5.05
CA SER A 124 14.75 1.48 6.39
C SER A 124 14.34 0.01 6.48
N SER A 125 14.41 -0.52 7.70
CA SER A 125 13.84 -1.80 8.05
C SER A 125 12.34 -1.61 8.26
N VAL A 126 11.51 -2.06 7.33
CA VAL A 126 10.05 -2.03 7.46
C VAL A 126 9.57 -3.36 8.01
N SER A 127 8.84 -3.33 9.11
CA SER A 127 8.18 -4.50 9.67
C SER A 127 6.69 -4.50 9.30
N VAL A 128 6.26 -5.58 8.67
CA VAL A 128 4.84 -5.82 8.35
C VAL A 128 4.37 -7.00 9.17
N THR A 129 3.56 -6.74 10.21
CA THR A 129 3.22 -7.76 11.19
C THR A 129 1.71 -7.86 11.42
N GLY A 130 1.19 -9.07 11.45
CA GLY A 130 -0.22 -9.35 11.75
C GLY A 130 -1.20 -8.79 10.71
N CYS A 131 -0.74 -8.55 9.49
CA CYS A 131 -1.55 -7.97 8.42
C CYS A 131 -2.20 -9.05 7.57
N TYR A 132 -3.37 -8.75 7.02
CA TYR A 132 -3.99 -9.67 6.06
C TYR A 132 -4.68 -8.95 4.90
N ASN A 133 -4.71 -9.65 3.77
CA ASN A 133 -5.42 -9.23 2.58
C ASN A 133 -6.42 -10.31 2.13
N THR A 134 -7.60 -9.89 1.73
CA THR A 134 -8.61 -10.77 1.13
C THR A 134 -9.12 -10.26 -0.23
N GLY A 135 -8.81 -9.01 -0.58
CA GLY A 135 -9.10 -8.45 -1.89
C GLY A 135 -8.18 -9.01 -2.97
N ASP A 136 -8.62 -9.01 -4.21
CA ASP A 136 -7.83 -9.45 -5.35
C ASP A 136 -6.78 -8.39 -5.72
N ILE A 137 -5.59 -8.86 -6.10
CA ILE A 137 -4.49 -7.99 -6.52
C ILE A 137 -4.19 -8.24 -7.99
N THR A 138 -4.27 -7.19 -8.79
CA THR A 138 -4.03 -7.25 -10.24
C THR A 138 -3.02 -6.21 -10.69
N SER A 139 -2.06 -6.62 -11.50
CA SER A 139 -1.15 -5.71 -12.20
C SER A 139 -1.16 -5.99 -13.69
N THR A 140 -1.32 -4.93 -14.49
CA THR A 140 -1.19 -4.99 -15.96
C THR A 140 -0.20 -3.91 -16.38
N THR A 141 0.94 -4.29 -16.95
CA THR A 141 1.99 -3.33 -17.35
C THR A 141 2.71 -3.78 -18.61
N THR A 142 3.30 -2.84 -19.33
CA THR A 142 4.23 -3.13 -20.44
C THR A 142 5.67 -3.36 -19.97
N GLY A 143 5.96 -3.18 -18.69
CA GLY A 143 7.31 -3.33 -18.13
C GLY A 143 7.43 -4.50 -17.17
N TYR A 144 8.08 -4.26 -16.03
CA TYR A 144 8.26 -5.26 -14.96
C TYR A 144 7.11 -5.17 -13.96
N ALA A 145 6.61 -6.31 -13.51
CA ALA A 145 5.58 -6.38 -12.46
C ALA A 145 6.11 -7.12 -11.23
N TRP A 146 5.99 -6.49 -10.06
CA TRP A 146 6.18 -7.12 -8.75
C TRP A 146 4.87 -7.08 -8.00
N VAL A 147 4.23 -8.23 -7.84
CA VAL A 147 2.88 -8.31 -7.29
C VAL A 147 2.84 -9.28 -6.13
N GLY A 148 2.50 -8.77 -4.94
CA GLY A 148 2.45 -9.57 -3.74
C GLY A 148 1.12 -9.50 -3.02
N GLY A 149 0.68 -10.59 -2.43
CA GLY A 149 -0.55 -10.62 -1.65
C GLY A 149 -0.52 -9.71 -0.42
N ILE A 150 0.67 -9.43 0.12
CA ILE A 150 0.90 -8.50 1.24
C ILE A 150 1.79 -7.34 0.77
N VAL A 151 3.00 -7.62 0.29
CA VAL A 151 3.96 -6.59 -0.14
C VAL A 151 4.32 -6.82 -1.60
N GLY A 152 4.17 -5.80 -2.45
CA GLY A 152 4.55 -5.87 -3.85
C GLY A 152 6.06 -6.01 -4.01
N SER A 153 6.84 -5.14 -3.38
CA SER A 153 8.29 -5.18 -3.49
C SER A 153 9.05 -4.62 -2.29
N PHE A 154 10.21 -5.27 -2.02
CA PHE A 154 11.33 -4.72 -1.25
C PHE A 154 12.45 -4.37 -2.25
N PRO A 155 12.65 -3.11 -2.62
CA PRO A 155 13.43 -2.74 -3.80
C PRO A 155 14.94 -2.80 -3.62
N ASN A 156 15.48 -3.04 -2.43
CA ASN A 156 16.91 -2.96 -2.16
C ASN A 156 17.47 -4.24 -1.52
N GLN A 157 18.61 -4.72 -2.02
CA GLN A 157 19.38 -5.83 -1.43
C GLN A 157 19.80 -5.60 0.03
N ASN A 158 19.82 -4.35 0.48
CA ASN A 158 20.12 -3.97 1.87
C ASN A 158 18.86 -3.68 2.69
N ALA A 159 17.67 -3.74 2.10
CA ALA A 159 16.42 -3.56 2.83
C ALA A 159 16.21 -4.74 3.79
N ARG A 160 16.26 -4.46 5.08
CA ARG A 160 16.04 -5.45 6.15
C ARG A 160 14.57 -5.42 6.57
N GLY A 161 13.67 -5.70 5.62
CA GLY A 161 12.26 -5.80 5.94
C GLY A 161 11.88 -7.17 6.49
N SER A 162 10.87 -7.22 7.36
CA SER A 162 10.25 -8.47 7.80
C SER A 162 8.76 -8.51 7.48
N ILE A 163 8.26 -9.69 7.15
CA ILE A 163 6.83 -9.96 7.03
C ILE A 163 6.51 -11.11 7.97
N GLU A 164 5.75 -10.87 9.02
CA GLU A 164 5.49 -11.83 10.08
C GLU A 164 4.00 -11.93 10.39
N ASN A 165 3.51 -13.15 10.61
CA ASN A 165 2.12 -13.42 10.97
C ASN A 165 1.10 -12.79 10.00
N CYS A 166 1.46 -12.73 8.72
CA CYS A 166 0.62 -12.18 7.66
C CYS A 166 0.04 -13.28 6.79
N TYR A 167 -1.15 -13.05 6.23
CA TYR A 167 -1.73 -13.97 5.26
C TYR A 167 -2.48 -13.24 4.15
N ASN A 168 -2.58 -13.91 3.00
CA ASN A 168 -3.38 -13.48 1.86
C ASN A 168 -4.29 -14.61 1.41
N THR A 169 -5.55 -14.29 1.13
CA THR A 169 -6.52 -15.20 0.52
C THR A 169 -7.08 -14.69 -0.81
N GLY A 170 -6.80 -13.43 -1.15
CA GLY A 170 -7.15 -12.87 -2.45
C GLY A 170 -6.32 -13.45 -3.59
N VAL A 171 -6.84 -13.39 -4.79
CA VAL A 171 -6.12 -13.80 -5.99
C VAL A 171 -5.00 -12.81 -6.31
N VAL A 172 -3.81 -13.30 -6.63
CA VAL A 172 -2.68 -12.48 -7.08
C VAL A 172 -2.46 -12.73 -8.56
N SER A 173 -2.67 -11.72 -9.39
CA SER A 173 -2.59 -11.81 -10.85
C SER A 173 -1.68 -10.72 -11.41
N ALA A 174 -0.80 -11.08 -12.33
CA ALA A 174 0.07 -10.15 -13.02
C ALA A 174 0.19 -10.49 -14.50
N THR A 175 0.08 -9.47 -15.34
CA THR A 175 0.36 -9.55 -16.78
C THR A 175 1.32 -8.43 -17.15
N ALA A 176 2.45 -8.78 -17.75
CA ALA A 176 3.47 -7.84 -18.19
C ALA A 176 4.10 -8.31 -19.50
N GLU A 177 4.57 -7.36 -20.33
CA GLU A 177 5.41 -7.69 -21.50
C GLU A 177 6.86 -8.04 -21.08
N GLY A 178 7.30 -7.49 -19.94
CA GLY A 178 8.59 -7.78 -19.30
C GLY A 178 8.52 -8.92 -18.29
N SER A 179 9.44 -8.93 -17.33
CA SER A 179 9.48 -9.96 -16.29
C SER A 179 8.39 -9.74 -15.24
N VAL A 180 7.77 -10.83 -14.83
CA VAL A 180 6.79 -10.86 -13.73
C VAL A 180 7.38 -11.60 -12.55
N CYS A 181 7.34 -10.96 -11.38
CA CYS A 181 7.54 -11.61 -10.09
C CYS A 181 6.25 -11.47 -9.29
N SER A 182 5.56 -12.58 -9.09
CA SER A 182 4.33 -12.61 -8.31
C SER A 182 4.40 -13.64 -7.19
N GLY A 183 3.87 -13.30 -6.03
CA GLY A 183 3.86 -14.19 -4.88
C GLY A 183 2.64 -13.99 -4.00
N GLY A 184 2.18 -15.06 -3.38
CA GLY A 184 1.03 -15.00 -2.47
C GLY A 184 1.22 -14.05 -1.29
N ILE A 185 2.49 -13.74 -0.92
CA ILE A 185 2.85 -12.81 0.15
C ILE A 185 3.72 -11.67 -0.38
N LEU A 186 4.86 -11.98 -0.97
CA LEU A 186 5.83 -11.00 -1.50
C LEU A 186 6.00 -11.20 -3.00
N GLY A 187 5.90 -10.12 -3.77
CA GLY A 187 6.08 -10.15 -5.22
C GLY A 187 7.55 -10.15 -5.61
N GLY A 188 8.34 -9.22 -5.12
CA GLY A 188 9.75 -9.13 -5.44
C GLY A 188 10.59 -8.56 -4.29
N GLY A 189 11.83 -9.01 -4.22
CA GLY A 189 12.84 -8.54 -3.27
C GLY A 189 14.24 -8.92 -3.75
N TYR A 190 15.21 -8.15 -3.36
CA TYR A 190 16.60 -8.43 -3.61
C TYR A 190 17.29 -8.97 -2.37
#